data_ea6d464a9842086f518e392093145fd8
#
_entry.id   ea6d464a9842086f518e392093145fd8
#
_cell.length_a   1.000
_cell.length_b   1.000
_cell.length_c   1.000
_cell.angle_alpha   90.00
_cell.angle_beta   90.00
_cell.angle_gamma   90.00
#
_symmetry.space_group_name_H-M   'P 1'
#
loop_
_entity.id
_entity.type
_entity.pdbx_description
1 polymer ?
#
loop_
_entity_poly.entity_id
_entity_poly.type
_entity_poly.pdbx_seq_one_letter_code
_entity_poly.pdbx_strand_id
1 'polypeptide(L)'
;MNNNENKIRKFTDLYAWQEGHKLVLMVYKNTEQFPEKERYSIVDQMRRAVVSLTSNIAEGFSRRSSKEKNRFYCIAQASLVEL
;
A
#
# COMPACT_ATOMS: atom_id res chain seq x y z
N MET A 1 -10.79 -25.60 -8.67
CA MET A 1 -11.08 -24.25 -8.26
C MET A 1 -11.76 -23.48 -9.36
N ASN A 2 -12.81 -22.78 -9.03
CA ASN A 2 -13.52 -21.99 -10.00
C ASN A 2 -12.75 -20.71 -10.33
N ASN A 3 -12.43 -20.52 -11.61
CA ASN A 3 -11.67 -19.32 -12.02
C ASN A 3 -12.41 -18.03 -11.73
N ASN A 4 -13.74 -18.07 -11.71
CA ASN A 4 -14.52 -16.86 -11.43
C ASN A 4 -14.34 -16.35 -10.02
N GLU A 5 -14.03 -17.22 -9.09
CA GLU A 5 -13.83 -16.85 -7.70
C GLU A 5 -12.52 -16.07 -7.50
N ASN A 6 -11.56 -16.30 -8.40
CA ASN A 6 -10.26 -15.68 -8.31
C ASN A 6 -10.07 -14.58 -9.33
N LYS A 7 -11.12 -14.21 -10.02
CA LYS A 7 -11.02 -13.19 -11.04
C LYS A 7 -10.83 -11.83 -10.41
N ILE A 8 -9.75 -11.17 -10.78
CA ILE A 8 -9.42 -9.85 -10.27
C ILE A 8 -10.05 -8.82 -11.18
N ARG A 9 -10.99 -8.05 -10.63
CA ARG A 9 -11.73 -7.03 -11.40
C ARG A 9 -11.33 -5.62 -11.01
N LYS A 10 -10.91 -5.43 -9.77
CA LYS A 10 -10.52 -4.11 -9.28
C LYS A 10 -9.35 -4.29 -8.33
N PHE A 11 -8.65 -3.19 -8.06
CA PHE A 11 -7.42 -3.27 -7.27
C PHE A 11 -7.68 -3.82 -5.86
N THR A 12 -8.89 -3.63 -5.32
CA THR A 12 -9.21 -4.15 -3.99
C THR A 12 -9.28 -5.68 -3.96
N ASP A 13 -9.31 -6.33 -5.12
CA ASP A 13 -9.26 -7.78 -5.20
C ASP A 13 -7.83 -8.32 -5.15
N LEU A 14 -6.83 -7.46 -5.30
CA LEU A 14 -5.43 -7.88 -5.26
C LEU A 14 -5.03 -8.24 -3.84
N TYR A 15 -4.43 -9.42 -3.70
CA TYR A 15 -3.93 -9.85 -2.39
C TYR A 15 -2.92 -8.85 -1.83
N ALA A 16 -2.01 -8.38 -2.68
CA ALA A 16 -0.99 -7.42 -2.24
C ALA A 16 -1.63 -6.14 -1.71
N TRP A 17 -2.68 -5.65 -2.36
CA TRP A 17 -3.36 -4.45 -1.88
C TRP A 17 -4.05 -4.73 -0.54
N GLN A 18 -4.71 -5.88 -0.41
CA GLN A 18 -5.41 -6.25 0.82
C GLN A 18 -4.46 -6.32 2.00
N GLU A 19 -3.30 -6.94 1.81
CA GLU A 19 -2.30 -7.02 2.88
C GLU A 19 -1.68 -5.66 3.16
N GLY A 20 -1.45 -4.85 2.13
CA GLY A 20 -0.97 -3.50 2.31
C GLY A 20 -1.95 -2.64 3.07
N HIS A 21 -3.23 -2.79 2.79
CA HIS A 21 -4.27 -2.05 3.49
C HIS A 21 -4.34 -2.42 4.98
N LYS A 22 -4.16 -3.69 5.29
CA LYS A 22 -4.08 -4.13 6.69
C LYS A 22 -2.91 -3.46 7.39
N LEU A 23 -1.80 -3.32 6.69
CA LEU A 23 -0.62 -2.65 7.24
C LEU A 23 -0.91 -1.17 7.49
N VAL A 24 -1.63 -0.51 6.57
CA VAL A 24 -2.04 0.89 6.76
C VAL A 24 -2.83 1.02 8.07
N LEU A 25 -3.82 0.17 8.26
CA LEU A 25 -4.65 0.23 9.46
C LEU A 25 -3.84 -0.03 10.72
N MET A 26 -2.91 -0.98 10.65
CA MET A 26 -2.05 -1.30 11.78
C MET A 26 -1.15 -0.13 12.16
N VAL A 27 -0.53 0.51 11.16
CA VAL A 27 0.35 1.67 11.40
C VAL A 27 -0.44 2.82 12.01
N TYR A 28 -1.63 3.10 11.47
CA TYR A 28 -2.43 4.17 12.02
C TYR A 28 -2.83 3.90 13.47
N LYS A 29 -3.25 2.69 13.75
CA LYS A 29 -3.65 2.31 15.09
C LYS A 29 -2.48 2.39 16.08
N ASN A 30 -1.35 1.85 15.70
CA ASN A 30 -0.19 1.80 16.59
C ASN A 30 0.44 3.18 16.81
N THR A 31 0.37 4.04 15.80
CA THR A 31 0.97 5.38 15.92
C THR A 31 0.08 6.39 16.65
N GLU A 32 -1.19 6.04 16.89
CA GLU A 32 -2.06 6.91 17.68
C GLU A 32 -1.51 7.18 19.06
N GLN A 33 -0.76 6.24 19.62
CA GLN A 33 -0.24 6.33 20.99
C GLN A 33 1.11 7.01 21.07
N PHE A 34 1.68 7.39 19.92
CA PHE A 34 2.97 8.08 19.93
C PHE A 34 2.81 9.48 20.52
N PRO A 35 3.81 9.99 21.25
CA PRO A 35 3.76 11.35 21.77
C PRO A 35 3.56 12.36 20.66
N GLU A 36 2.88 13.46 20.99
CA GLU A 36 2.57 14.47 19.98
C GLU A 36 3.81 15.01 19.28
N LYS A 37 4.91 15.12 19.98
CA LYS A 37 6.15 15.62 19.38
C LYS A 37 6.69 14.70 18.28
N GLU A 38 6.26 13.45 18.26
CA GLU A 38 6.69 12.49 17.24
C GLU A 38 5.79 12.51 16.01
N ARG A 39 4.64 13.19 16.09
CA ARG A 39 3.66 13.15 15.01
C ARG A 39 4.14 13.80 13.72
N TYR A 40 4.92 14.85 13.83
CA TYR A 40 5.38 15.59 12.67
C TYR A 40 6.70 15.06 12.11
N SER A 41 7.21 13.99 12.68
CA SER A 41 8.44 13.36 12.18
C SER A 41 8.19 11.90 11.87
N ILE A 42 8.35 11.02 12.84
CA ILE A 42 8.29 9.59 12.62
C ILE A 42 6.91 9.12 12.20
N VAL A 43 5.86 9.58 12.91
CA VAL A 43 4.51 9.11 12.63
C VAL A 43 4.06 9.52 11.24
N ASP A 44 4.29 10.80 10.89
CA ASP A 44 3.91 11.29 9.57
C ASP A 44 4.63 10.53 8.47
N GLN A 45 5.92 10.28 8.65
CA GLN A 45 6.70 9.54 7.66
C GLN A 45 6.21 8.12 7.51
N MET A 46 5.91 7.44 8.61
CA MET A 46 5.40 6.06 8.56
C MET A 46 4.05 5.99 7.86
N ARG A 47 3.16 6.92 8.17
CA ARG A 47 1.83 6.95 7.56
C ARG A 47 1.91 7.23 6.07
N ARG A 48 2.77 8.14 5.67
CA ARG A 48 2.97 8.42 4.25
C ARG A 48 3.52 7.22 3.51
N ALA A 49 4.46 6.49 4.13
CA ALA A 49 5.04 5.32 3.50
C ALA A 49 4.01 4.23 3.24
N VAL A 50 3.16 3.92 4.22
CA VAL A 50 2.16 2.86 4.02
C VAL A 50 1.06 3.27 3.05
N VAL A 51 0.67 4.54 3.04
CA VAL A 51 -0.32 5.03 2.08
C VAL A 51 0.28 5.00 0.68
N SER A 52 1.55 5.35 0.53
CA SER A 52 2.24 5.26 -0.76
C SER A 52 2.28 3.83 -1.27
N LEU A 53 2.47 2.86 -0.38
CA LEU A 53 2.49 1.45 -0.76
C LEU A 53 1.17 1.05 -1.43
N THR A 54 0.05 1.27 -0.76
CA THR A 54 -1.25 0.85 -1.30
C THR A 54 -1.68 1.68 -2.50
N SER A 55 -1.38 2.98 -2.48
CA SER A 55 -1.72 3.87 -3.59
C SER A 55 -0.99 3.46 -4.88
N ASN A 56 0.27 3.06 -4.77
CA ASN A 56 1.03 2.67 -5.94
C ASN A 56 0.64 1.28 -6.44
N ILE A 57 0.21 0.39 -5.56
CA ILE A 57 -0.35 -0.89 -5.99
C ILE A 57 -1.63 -0.65 -6.80
N ALA A 58 -2.51 0.21 -6.30
CA ALA A 58 -3.75 0.54 -7.00
C ALA A 58 -3.47 1.23 -8.33
N GLU A 59 -2.53 2.17 -8.33
CA GLU A 59 -2.17 2.88 -9.54
C GLU A 59 -1.58 1.95 -10.59
N GLY A 60 -0.70 1.04 -10.17
CA GLY A 60 -0.12 0.04 -11.07
C GLY A 60 -1.18 -0.85 -11.67
N PHE A 61 -2.16 -1.24 -10.87
CA PHE A 61 -3.25 -2.08 -11.36
C PHE A 61 -4.02 -1.40 -12.50
N SER A 62 -4.18 -0.08 -12.44
CA SER A 62 -4.94 0.68 -13.42
C SER A 62 -4.18 0.91 -14.72
N ARG A 63 -2.87 0.67 -14.75
CA ARG A 63 -2.07 0.90 -15.96
C ARG A 63 -2.26 -0.24 -16.96
N ARG A 64 -2.08 0.06 -18.23
CA ARG A 64 -2.31 -0.91 -19.31
C ARG A 64 -1.06 -1.70 -19.67
N SER A 65 0.09 -1.04 -19.69
CA SER A 65 1.31 -1.72 -20.11
C SER A 65 2.02 -2.36 -18.93
N SER A 66 2.69 -3.48 -19.19
CA SER A 66 3.48 -4.15 -18.17
C SER A 66 4.60 -3.27 -17.64
N LYS A 67 5.17 -2.45 -18.51
CA LYS A 67 6.24 -1.55 -18.13
C LYS A 67 5.76 -0.52 -17.09
N GLU A 68 4.58 0.05 -17.33
CA GLU A 68 4.01 1.02 -16.40
C GLU A 68 3.59 0.35 -15.09
N LYS A 69 2.99 -0.85 -15.17
CA LYS A 69 2.62 -1.60 -13.98
C LYS A 69 3.84 -1.85 -13.11
N ASN A 70 4.92 -2.32 -13.72
CA ASN A 70 6.14 -2.62 -12.98
C ASN A 70 6.72 -1.38 -12.31
N ARG A 71 6.64 -0.24 -12.99
CA ARG A 71 7.13 1.02 -12.42
C ARG A 71 6.42 1.34 -11.11
N PHE A 72 5.10 1.25 -11.09
CA PHE A 72 4.33 1.56 -9.89
C PHE A 72 4.53 0.51 -8.80
N TYR A 73 4.65 -0.75 -9.19
CA TYR A 73 4.91 -1.80 -8.20
C TYR A 73 6.29 -1.66 -7.58
N CYS A 74 7.28 -1.19 -8.35
CA CYS A 74 8.60 -0.91 -7.78
C CYS A 74 8.56 0.25 -6.80
N ILE A 75 7.77 1.29 -7.10
CA ILE A 75 7.60 2.41 -6.17
C ILE A 75 6.93 1.92 -4.88
N ALA A 76 5.92 1.06 -5.01
CA ALA A 76 5.26 0.48 -3.85
C ALA A 76 6.24 -0.29 -2.98
N GLN A 77 7.09 -1.10 -3.61
CA GLN A 77 8.09 -1.88 -2.89
C GLN A 77 9.10 -0.99 -2.18
N ALA A 78 9.52 0.09 -2.83
CA ALA A 78 10.43 1.05 -2.21
C ALA A 78 9.79 1.72 -1.00
N SER A 79 8.49 2.01 -1.07
CA SER A 79 7.76 2.58 0.07
C SER A 79 7.76 1.63 1.26
N LEU A 80 7.67 0.34 1.00
CA LEU A 80 7.71 -0.66 2.08
C LEU A 80 9.06 -0.68 2.77
N VAL A 81 10.14 -0.52 2.02
CA VAL A 81 11.49 -0.49 2.59
C VAL A 81 11.67 0.73 3.49
N GLU A 82 11.02 1.84 3.19
CA GLU A 82 11.12 3.05 4.00
C GLU A 82 10.37 2.94 5.33
N LEU A 83 9.51 1.97 5.43
CA LEU A 83 8.70 1.79 6.63
C LEU A 83 9.56 1.21 7.77
#